data_f5261fd56fd0954500403f402f939393
#
_entry.id   f5261fd56fd0954500403f402f939393
#
_cell.length_a   1.000
_cell.length_b   1.000
_cell.length_c   1.000
_cell.angle_alpha   90.00
_cell.angle_beta   90.00
_cell.angle_gamma   90.00
#
_symmetry.space_group_name_H-M   'P 1'
#
loop_
_entity.id
_entity.type
_entity.pdbx_description
1 polymer ?
#
loop_
_entity_poly.entity_id
_entity_poly.type
_entity_poly.pdbx_seq_one_letter_code
_entity_poly.pdbx_strand_id
1 'polypeptide(L)'
;MIYDFFLNELGSGGVDFSGYRGNVLLIVNVASRCGFTPQYKNIQKLHEKFSGKNFSVLAFPCNDFFNQEPGSERVILEFCDGGYGVTFDMFEKVKVRGIDAHPLYEYLVAEFSPVIRPRGFKSSLFKFFAHMYFWLKEHRLPHAGEVVWNFHKFVIGRNGQVVGHFSSDCDPFDPRLVACIERELKAPPTKEFL
;
A
#
# COMPACT_ATOMS: atom_id res chain seq x y z
N MET A 1 -0.14 8.73 -15.15
CA MET A 1 0.74 7.59 -14.72
C MET A 1 1.10 7.75 -13.26
N ILE A 2 1.70 6.73 -12.63
CA ILE A 2 2.12 6.83 -11.22
C ILE A 2 3.14 7.96 -10.97
N TYR A 3 3.91 8.32 -11.97
CA TYR A 3 4.97 9.33 -11.88
C TYR A 3 4.50 10.78 -11.99
N ASP A 4 3.18 11.00 -12.16
CA ASP A 4 2.59 12.34 -12.25
C ASP A 4 2.11 12.85 -10.89
N PHE A 5 2.30 12.06 -9.84
CA PHE A 5 1.92 12.43 -8.48
C PHE A 5 3.03 13.18 -7.76
N PHE A 6 2.59 14.10 -6.90
CA PHE A 6 3.42 14.85 -5.97
C PHE A 6 2.71 14.84 -4.61
N LEU A 7 3.36 14.29 -3.58
CA LEU A 7 2.82 14.18 -2.23
C LEU A 7 3.86 14.56 -1.18
N ASN A 8 3.39 14.97 -0.01
CA ASN A 8 4.30 15.26 1.09
C ASN A 8 4.69 13.97 1.82
N GLU A 9 5.97 13.82 2.07
CA GLU A 9 6.50 12.80 2.95
C GLU A 9 6.41 13.30 4.39
N LEU A 10 6.10 12.41 5.32
CA LEU A 10 5.99 12.74 6.74
C LEU A 10 7.31 13.29 7.28
N GLY A 11 7.25 14.50 7.79
CA GLY A 11 8.40 15.15 8.44
C GLY A 11 9.46 15.74 7.51
N SER A 12 9.32 15.60 6.17
CA SER A 12 10.35 16.12 5.25
C SER A 12 9.81 17.14 4.26
N GLY A 13 8.81 16.84 3.46
CA GLY A 13 8.25 17.78 2.47
C GLY A 13 7.79 17.10 1.20
N GLY A 14 7.63 17.87 0.12
CA GLY A 14 7.08 17.38 -1.12
C GLY A 14 8.03 16.45 -1.88
N VAL A 15 7.52 15.31 -2.32
CA VAL A 15 8.21 14.30 -3.11
C VAL A 15 7.53 14.17 -4.47
N ASP A 16 8.30 14.36 -5.53
CA ASP A 16 7.90 14.11 -6.91
C ASP A 16 8.10 12.62 -7.23
N PHE A 17 7.02 11.93 -7.56
CA PHE A 17 7.08 10.49 -7.88
C PHE A 17 7.86 10.18 -9.14
N SER A 18 8.19 11.18 -9.97
CA SER A 18 9.12 11.00 -11.07
C SER A 18 10.50 10.52 -10.63
N GLY A 19 10.91 10.83 -9.38
CA GLY A 19 12.14 10.32 -8.76
C GLY A 19 12.18 8.81 -8.55
N TYR A 20 11.01 8.13 -8.57
CA TYR A 20 10.94 6.66 -8.47
C TYR A 20 10.94 5.94 -9.82
N ARG A 21 11.17 6.66 -10.93
CA ARG A 21 11.23 6.03 -12.27
C ARG A 21 12.24 4.90 -12.29
N GLY A 22 11.84 3.77 -12.87
CA GLY A 22 12.68 2.58 -12.96
C GLY A 22 12.75 1.74 -11.68
N ASN A 23 12.14 2.17 -10.57
CA ASN A 23 11.97 1.36 -9.38
C ASN A 23 10.70 0.51 -9.46
N VAL A 24 10.74 -0.65 -8.82
CA VAL A 24 9.55 -1.40 -8.43
C VAL A 24 9.04 -0.80 -7.13
N LEU A 25 7.75 -0.42 -7.08
CA LEU A 25 7.19 0.19 -5.87
C LEU A 25 6.21 -0.77 -5.20
N LEU A 26 6.26 -0.84 -3.88
CA LEU A 26 5.21 -1.41 -3.04
C LEU A 26 4.47 -0.26 -2.37
N ILE A 27 3.25 0.04 -2.82
CA ILE A 27 2.39 1.06 -2.23
C ILE A 27 1.46 0.37 -1.24
N VAL A 28 1.39 0.88 0.00
CA VAL A 28 0.58 0.29 1.07
C VAL A 28 -0.09 1.36 1.93
N ASN A 29 -1.39 1.22 2.19
CA ASN A 29 -2.06 2.04 3.20
C ASN A 29 -1.92 1.39 4.57
N VAL A 30 -1.57 2.18 5.57
CA VAL A 30 -1.16 1.69 6.89
C VAL A 30 -1.94 2.35 8.03
N ALA A 31 -1.92 1.74 9.21
CA ALA A 31 -2.51 2.32 10.41
C ALA A 31 -1.85 1.75 11.68
N SER A 32 -1.72 2.60 12.72
CA SER A 32 -1.07 2.26 14.00
C SER A 32 -1.93 1.39 14.93
N ARG A 33 -3.27 1.38 14.74
CA ARG A 33 -4.23 0.69 15.65
C ARG A 33 -5.08 -0.36 14.92
N CYS A 34 -4.51 -1.00 13.91
CA CYS A 34 -5.17 -2.02 13.10
C CYS A 34 -4.76 -3.43 13.55
N GLY A 35 -5.63 -4.42 13.39
CA GLY A 35 -5.25 -5.81 13.61
C GLY A 35 -4.10 -6.30 12.71
N PHE A 36 -3.87 -5.60 11.58
CA PHE A 36 -2.76 -5.89 10.67
C PHE A 36 -1.50 -5.04 10.91
N THR A 37 -1.48 -4.16 11.91
CA THR A 37 -0.31 -3.33 12.27
C THR A 37 1.00 -4.14 12.43
N PRO A 38 0.98 -5.40 12.94
CA PRO A 38 2.20 -6.23 12.97
C PRO A 38 2.85 -6.48 11.60
N GLN A 39 2.16 -6.24 10.48
CA GLN A 39 2.74 -6.35 9.14
C GLN A 39 3.83 -5.31 8.88
N TYR A 40 3.90 -4.19 9.61
CA TYR A 40 5.02 -3.25 9.52
C TYR A 40 6.38 -3.95 9.62
N LYS A 41 6.50 -4.90 10.56
CA LYS A 41 7.74 -5.69 10.73
C LYS A 41 8.12 -6.47 9.47
N ASN A 42 7.15 -7.05 8.79
CA ASN A 42 7.39 -7.83 7.59
C ASN A 42 7.59 -6.92 6.37
N ILE A 43 6.92 -5.75 6.32
CA ILE A 43 7.16 -4.74 5.28
C ILE A 43 8.58 -4.21 5.40
N GLN A 44 9.05 -3.89 6.62
CA GLN A 44 10.42 -3.44 6.87
C GLN A 44 11.45 -4.49 6.42
N LYS A 45 11.27 -5.74 6.79
CA LYS A 45 12.14 -6.83 6.33
C LYS A 45 12.13 -7.02 4.82
N LEU A 46 10.99 -6.80 4.16
CA LEU A 46 10.87 -6.87 2.71
C LEU A 46 11.64 -5.71 2.05
N HIS A 47 11.52 -4.50 2.62
CA HIS A 47 12.31 -3.33 2.22
C HIS A 47 13.81 -3.61 2.31
N GLU A 48 14.28 -4.13 3.44
CA GLU A 48 15.68 -4.51 3.65
C GLU A 48 16.15 -5.60 2.68
N LYS A 49 15.33 -6.64 2.46
CA LYS A 49 15.64 -7.74 1.50
C LYS A 49 15.94 -7.23 0.10
N PHE A 50 15.25 -6.19 -0.34
CA PHE A 50 15.40 -5.64 -1.67
C PHE A 50 16.16 -4.29 -1.69
N SER A 51 16.74 -3.88 -0.58
CA SER A 51 17.60 -2.69 -0.51
C SER A 51 18.68 -2.70 -1.59
N GLY A 52 18.90 -1.56 -2.26
CA GLY A 52 19.86 -1.41 -3.34
C GLY A 52 19.48 -2.09 -4.67
N LYS A 53 18.25 -2.61 -4.82
CA LYS A 53 17.78 -3.31 -6.03
C LYS A 53 16.71 -2.56 -6.83
N ASN A 54 16.70 -1.23 -6.78
CA ASN A 54 15.65 -0.41 -7.40
C ASN A 54 14.24 -0.81 -6.92
N PHE A 55 14.08 -0.92 -5.63
CA PHE A 55 12.83 -1.22 -4.95
C PHE A 55 12.58 -0.18 -3.85
N SER A 56 11.38 0.35 -3.80
CA SER A 56 10.93 1.27 -2.76
C SER A 56 9.59 0.84 -2.18
N VAL A 57 9.42 1.06 -0.89
CA VAL A 57 8.14 0.93 -0.20
C VAL A 57 7.61 2.33 0.08
N LEU A 58 6.39 2.63 -0.34
CA LEU A 58 5.70 3.88 -0.12
C LEU A 58 4.47 3.63 0.75
N ALA A 59 4.50 4.09 2.00
CA ALA A 59 3.43 3.85 2.95
C ALA A 59 2.60 5.09 3.22
N PHE A 60 1.29 4.93 3.22
CA PHE A 60 0.30 5.99 3.37
C PHE A 60 -0.57 5.73 4.59
N PRO A 61 -0.41 6.47 5.68
CA PRO A 61 -1.31 6.40 6.83
C PRO A 61 -2.76 6.67 6.40
N CYS A 62 -3.70 5.85 6.90
CA CYS A 62 -5.10 5.94 6.50
C CYS A 62 -6.03 5.74 7.69
N ASN A 63 -6.94 6.69 7.87
CA ASN A 63 -7.91 6.68 8.98
C ASN A 63 -9.34 6.28 8.57
N ASP A 64 -9.56 5.80 7.35
CA ASP A 64 -10.91 5.50 6.81
C ASP A 64 -11.58 4.30 7.49
N PHE A 65 -10.80 3.45 8.15
CA PHE A 65 -11.28 2.20 8.73
C PHE A 65 -11.28 2.28 10.27
N PHE A 66 -12.45 2.45 10.86
CA PHE A 66 -12.67 2.50 12.32
C PHE A 66 -11.78 3.49 13.07
N ASN A 67 -11.35 4.58 12.44
CA ASN A 67 -10.47 5.56 13.05
C ASN A 67 -9.19 4.91 13.62
N GLN A 68 -8.59 3.98 12.85
CA GLN A 68 -7.42 3.21 13.27
C GLN A 68 -6.09 3.98 13.13
N GLU A 69 -6.12 5.20 12.53
CA GLU A 69 -4.94 6.09 12.43
C GLU A 69 -5.29 7.51 12.88
N PRO A 70 -5.64 7.73 14.17
CA PRO A 70 -6.06 9.04 14.65
C PRO A 70 -4.88 9.98 14.94
N GLY A 71 -3.65 9.46 14.99
CA GLY A 71 -2.45 10.21 15.36
C GLY A 71 -2.14 11.38 14.42
N SER A 72 -1.44 12.39 14.95
CA SER A 72 -0.77 13.40 14.10
C SER A 72 0.44 12.78 13.40
N GLU A 73 0.97 13.46 12.39
CA GLU A 73 2.16 13.02 11.65
C GLU A 73 3.33 12.65 12.56
N ARG A 74 3.62 13.50 13.52
CA ARG A 74 4.68 13.26 14.53
C ARG A 74 4.42 11.97 15.31
N VAL A 75 3.19 11.73 15.76
CA VAL A 75 2.84 10.52 16.53
C VAL A 75 2.97 9.27 15.65
N ILE A 76 2.63 9.36 14.37
CA ILE A 76 2.78 8.26 13.43
C ILE A 76 4.25 7.93 13.21
N LEU A 77 5.10 8.95 12.98
CA LEU A 77 6.55 8.76 12.81
C LEU A 77 7.19 8.13 14.05
N GLU A 78 6.91 8.68 15.24
CA GLU A 78 7.40 8.15 16.52
C GLU A 78 6.98 6.68 16.74
N PHE A 79 5.73 6.33 16.35
CA PHE A 79 5.22 4.96 16.42
C PHE A 79 5.94 4.02 15.45
N CYS A 80 6.15 4.44 14.21
CA CYS A 80 6.79 3.64 13.17
C CYS A 80 8.27 3.41 13.46
N ASP A 81 9.00 4.45 13.86
CA ASP A 81 10.42 4.38 14.19
C ASP A 81 10.62 3.55 15.48
N GLY A 82 10.04 3.99 16.59
CA GLY A 82 10.25 3.34 17.90
C GLY A 82 9.64 1.95 18.02
N GLY A 83 8.54 1.67 17.31
CA GLY A 83 7.83 0.40 17.40
C GLY A 83 8.28 -0.67 16.41
N TYR A 84 8.71 -0.26 15.21
CA TYR A 84 8.98 -1.18 14.09
C TYR A 84 10.30 -0.91 13.36
N GLY A 85 11.02 0.16 13.70
CA GLY A 85 12.26 0.55 13.02
C GLY A 85 12.06 0.82 11.53
N VAL A 86 10.96 1.49 11.18
CA VAL A 86 10.60 1.79 9.79
C VAL A 86 11.62 2.74 9.18
N THR A 87 12.19 2.34 8.02
CA THR A 87 13.15 3.14 7.26
C THR A 87 12.73 3.38 5.81
N PHE A 88 11.56 2.91 5.41
CA PHE A 88 10.98 3.18 4.10
C PHE A 88 10.15 4.48 4.12
N ASP A 89 9.83 4.99 2.92
CA ASP A 89 9.19 6.28 2.75
C ASP A 89 7.75 6.28 3.30
N MET A 90 7.49 7.19 4.24
CA MET A 90 6.19 7.39 4.86
C MET A 90 5.60 8.72 4.38
N PHE A 91 4.42 8.70 3.80
CA PHE A 91 3.73 9.87 3.27
C PHE A 91 2.67 10.42 4.21
N GLU A 92 2.17 11.62 3.89
CA GLU A 92 1.05 12.23 4.61
C GLU A 92 -0.18 11.32 4.62
N LYS A 93 -1.05 11.55 5.61
CA LYS A 93 -2.28 10.78 5.76
C LYS A 93 -3.22 11.06 4.59
N VAL A 94 -3.71 10.00 3.95
CA VAL A 94 -4.62 10.09 2.81
C VAL A 94 -5.91 9.33 3.06
N LYS A 95 -6.97 9.72 2.37
CA LYS A 95 -8.17 8.89 2.20
C LYS A 95 -7.95 7.93 1.04
N VAL A 96 -8.24 6.66 1.25
CA VAL A 96 -8.00 5.62 0.25
C VAL A 96 -9.29 5.16 -0.45
N ARG A 97 -10.43 5.71 -0.04
CA ARG A 97 -11.77 5.32 -0.52
C ARG A 97 -12.81 6.43 -0.37
N GLY A 98 -13.98 6.20 -0.99
CA GLY A 98 -15.11 7.15 -0.94
C GLY A 98 -14.94 8.30 -1.93
N ILE A 99 -15.88 9.28 -1.86
CA ILE A 99 -15.91 10.41 -2.78
C ILE A 99 -14.70 11.34 -2.66
N ASP A 100 -14.05 11.33 -1.49
CA ASP A 100 -12.84 12.12 -1.21
C ASP A 100 -11.56 11.28 -1.27
N ALA A 101 -11.59 10.13 -1.94
CA ALA A 101 -10.38 9.31 -2.10
C ALA A 101 -9.28 10.13 -2.77
N HIS A 102 -8.05 9.96 -2.29
CA HIS A 102 -6.92 10.64 -2.90
C HIS A 102 -6.73 10.15 -4.35
N PRO A 103 -6.46 11.04 -5.33
CA PRO A 103 -6.31 10.67 -6.74
C PRO A 103 -5.33 9.52 -7.01
N LEU A 104 -4.27 9.39 -6.18
CA LEU A 104 -3.37 8.24 -6.24
C LEU A 104 -4.12 6.91 -6.05
N TYR A 105 -4.99 6.82 -5.05
CA TYR A 105 -5.72 5.58 -4.77
C TYR A 105 -6.84 5.33 -5.78
N GLU A 106 -7.48 6.37 -6.30
CA GLU A 106 -8.40 6.24 -7.44
C GLU A 106 -7.68 5.63 -8.65
N TYR A 107 -6.50 6.16 -8.99
CA TYR A 107 -5.65 5.64 -10.05
C TYR A 107 -5.27 4.18 -9.82
N LEU A 108 -4.75 3.82 -8.64
CA LEU A 108 -4.32 2.46 -8.32
C LEU A 108 -5.45 1.43 -8.45
N VAL A 109 -6.64 1.77 -7.99
CA VAL A 109 -7.82 0.89 -8.05
C VAL A 109 -8.35 0.76 -9.49
N ALA A 110 -8.31 1.83 -10.29
CA ALA A 110 -8.75 1.82 -11.67
C ALA A 110 -7.84 0.97 -12.58
N GLU A 111 -6.52 1.05 -12.36
CA GLU A 111 -5.53 0.36 -13.21
C GLU A 111 -5.48 -1.17 -12.98
N PHE A 112 -5.79 -1.65 -11.78
CA PHE A 112 -5.70 -3.08 -11.47
C PHE A 112 -6.81 -3.55 -10.53
N SER A 113 -7.89 -4.07 -11.09
CA SER A 113 -9.07 -4.51 -10.33
C SER A 113 -8.94 -5.88 -9.64
N PRO A 114 -8.27 -6.93 -10.19
CA PRO A 114 -8.22 -8.23 -9.53
C PRO A 114 -7.41 -8.16 -8.23
N VAL A 115 -8.07 -8.40 -7.09
CA VAL A 115 -7.40 -8.43 -5.77
C VAL A 115 -6.95 -9.86 -5.45
N ILE A 116 -5.65 -10.05 -5.29
CA ILE A 116 -5.05 -11.31 -4.86
C ILE A 116 -5.25 -11.47 -3.36
N ARG A 117 -5.89 -12.58 -2.94
CA ARG A 117 -6.21 -12.88 -1.56
C ARG A 117 -5.61 -14.22 -1.14
N PRO A 118 -5.23 -14.39 0.13
CA PRO A 118 -4.92 -15.71 0.67
C PRO A 118 -6.12 -16.64 0.52
N ARG A 119 -5.86 -17.94 0.37
CA ARG A 119 -6.91 -18.97 0.40
C ARG A 119 -7.10 -19.47 1.81
N GLY A 120 -8.33 -19.79 2.19
CA GLY A 120 -8.65 -20.43 3.47
C GLY A 120 -9.70 -19.70 4.29
N PHE A 121 -10.12 -20.34 5.36
CA PHE A 121 -11.24 -19.89 6.21
C PHE A 121 -11.01 -18.50 6.81
N LYS A 122 -9.80 -18.21 7.31
CA LYS A 122 -9.47 -16.91 7.91
C LYS A 122 -9.64 -15.74 6.92
N SER A 123 -9.18 -15.92 5.68
CA SER A 123 -9.32 -14.90 4.64
C SER A 123 -10.79 -14.72 4.23
N SER A 124 -11.54 -15.82 4.14
CA SER A 124 -12.99 -15.74 3.85
C SER A 124 -13.74 -15.02 4.96
N LEU A 125 -13.40 -15.29 6.21
CA LEU A 125 -14.00 -14.64 7.37
C LEU A 125 -13.65 -13.14 7.41
N PHE A 126 -12.39 -12.77 7.16
CA PHE A 126 -11.96 -11.38 7.04
C PHE A 126 -12.75 -10.66 5.94
N LYS A 127 -12.85 -11.27 4.74
CA LYS A 127 -13.64 -10.72 3.64
C LYS A 127 -15.08 -10.47 4.05
N PHE A 128 -15.72 -11.42 4.73
CA PHE A 128 -17.09 -11.27 5.23
C PHE A 128 -17.23 -10.06 6.16
N PHE A 129 -16.36 -9.92 7.16
CA PHE A 129 -16.39 -8.80 8.10
C PHE A 129 -16.10 -7.45 7.41
N ALA A 130 -15.15 -7.40 6.48
CA ALA A 130 -14.87 -6.19 5.72
C ALA A 130 -16.09 -5.76 4.86
N HIS A 131 -16.74 -6.71 4.19
CA HIS A 131 -17.95 -6.43 3.41
C HIS A 131 -19.13 -6.01 4.30
N MET A 132 -19.30 -6.66 5.46
CA MET A 132 -20.32 -6.26 6.45
C MET A 132 -20.06 -4.83 6.95
N TYR A 133 -18.80 -4.46 7.23
CA TYR A 133 -18.45 -3.09 7.61
C TYR A 133 -18.85 -2.08 6.53
N PHE A 134 -18.58 -2.36 5.26
CA PHE A 134 -18.99 -1.51 4.15
C PHE A 134 -20.51 -1.36 4.09
N TRP A 135 -21.23 -2.46 4.18
CA TRP A 135 -22.69 -2.43 4.16
C TRP A 135 -23.28 -1.59 5.32
N LEU A 136 -22.72 -1.72 6.51
CA LEU A 136 -23.18 -0.94 7.68
C LEU A 136 -22.85 0.56 7.56
N LYS A 137 -21.72 0.91 6.96
CA LYS A 137 -21.24 2.31 6.85
C LYS A 137 -21.79 3.03 5.63
N GLU A 138 -21.87 2.36 4.49
CA GLU A 138 -22.16 2.98 3.21
C GLU A 138 -23.41 2.44 2.53
N HIS A 139 -24.10 1.49 3.17
CA HIS A 139 -25.29 0.82 2.64
C HIS A 139 -25.08 0.22 1.24
N ARG A 140 -23.83 -0.17 0.94
CA ARG A 140 -23.43 -0.85 -0.30
C ARG A 140 -22.35 -1.90 -0.05
N LEU A 141 -22.11 -2.75 -1.03
CA LEU A 141 -20.91 -3.61 -1.05
C LEU A 141 -19.76 -2.87 -1.74
N PRO A 142 -18.50 -3.21 -1.40
CA PRO A 142 -17.34 -2.65 -2.10
C PRO A 142 -17.34 -3.03 -3.58
N HIS A 143 -16.89 -2.11 -4.42
CA HIS A 143 -16.68 -2.38 -5.84
C HIS A 143 -15.48 -3.31 -6.05
N ALA A 144 -15.39 -3.89 -7.25
CA ALA A 144 -14.23 -4.70 -7.62
C ALA A 144 -12.95 -3.85 -7.55
N GLY A 145 -11.93 -4.35 -6.85
CA GLY A 145 -10.67 -3.65 -6.68
C GLY A 145 -10.66 -2.57 -5.60
N GLU A 146 -11.78 -2.24 -4.97
CA GLU A 146 -11.80 -1.22 -3.92
C GLU A 146 -10.99 -1.63 -2.68
N VAL A 147 -10.27 -0.67 -2.09
CA VAL A 147 -9.53 -0.87 -0.84
C VAL A 147 -10.52 -1.05 0.30
N VAL A 148 -10.55 -2.24 0.88
CA VAL A 148 -11.57 -2.61 1.90
C VAL A 148 -11.07 -2.52 3.34
N TRP A 149 -9.76 -2.34 3.55
CA TRP A 149 -9.15 -2.23 4.88
C TRP A 149 -7.74 -1.65 4.82
N ASN A 150 -7.12 -1.36 5.99
CA ASN A 150 -5.71 -1.01 6.08
C ASN A 150 -4.81 -2.18 5.68
N PHE A 151 -3.60 -1.88 5.22
CA PHE A 151 -2.60 -2.83 4.71
C PHE A 151 -2.96 -3.51 3.38
N HIS A 152 -3.80 -2.87 2.53
CA HIS A 152 -3.85 -3.19 1.11
C HIS A 152 -2.55 -2.82 0.42
N LYS A 153 -2.13 -3.61 -0.55
CA LYS A 153 -0.82 -3.46 -1.20
C LYS A 153 -0.98 -3.46 -2.70
N PHE A 154 -0.33 -2.49 -3.35
CA PHE A 154 -0.20 -2.44 -4.80
C PHE A 154 1.27 -2.57 -5.17
N VAL A 155 1.57 -3.37 -6.18
CA VAL A 155 2.90 -3.48 -6.77
C VAL A 155 2.91 -2.73 -8.08
N ILE A 156 3.85 -1.82 -8.22
CA ILE A 156 4.09 -1.05 -9.44
C ILE A 156 5.35 -1.59 -10.09
N GLY A 157 5.26 -1.93 -11.36
CA GLY A 157 6.41 -2.37 -12.16
C GLY A 157 7.35 -1.21 -12.51
N ARG A 158 8.54 -1.53 -13.01
CA ARG A 158 9.56 -0.55 -13.39
C ARG A 158 9.13 0.42 -14.52
N ASN A 159 8.06 0.05 -15.22
CA ASN A 159 7.40 0.88 -16.25
C ASN A 159 6.31 1.81 -15.70
N GLY A 160 6.10 1.83 -14.37
CA GLY A 160 5.08 2.63 -13.72
C GLY A 160 3.65 2.09 -13.78
N GLN A 161 3.46 0.88 -14.31
CA GLN A 161 2.14 0.23 -14.35
C GLN A 161 1.85 -0.54 -13.08
N VAL A 162 0.58 -0.57 -12.67
CA VAL A 162 0.13 -1.44 -11.57
C VAL A 162 0.11 -2.89 -12.05
N VAL A 163 0.94 -3.75 -11.45
CA VAL A 163 1.12 -5.15 -11.86
C VAL A 163 0.63 -6.15 -10.83
N GLY A 164 0.21 -5.67 -9.66
CA GLY A 164 -0.34 -6.51 -8.60
C GLY A 164 -1.13 -5.73 -7.57
N HIS A 165 -2.23 -6.34 -7.10
CA HIS A 165 -3.08 -5.78 -6.04
C HIS A 165 -3.38 -6.89 -5.03
N PHE A 166 -2.97 -6.69 -3.77
CA PHE A 166 -3.02 -7.69 -2.71
C PHE A 166 -3.87 -7.20 -1.55
N SER A 167 -4.74 -8.06 -1.04
CA SER A 167 -5.63 -7.74 0.08
C SER A 167 -4.87 -7.49 1.39
N SER A 168 -5.53 -6.85 2.33
CA SER A 168 -4.98 -6.50 3.65
C SER A 168 -4.44 -7.69 4.44
N ASP A 169 -5.11 -8.83 4.34
CA ASP A 169 -4.75 -10.09 4.99
C ASP A 169 -3.65 -10.89 4.27
N CYS A 170 -3.16 -10.39 3.14
CA CYS A 170 -2.00 -10.95 2.44
C CYS A 170 -0.72 -10.52 3.16
N ASP A 171 0.03 -11.49 3.70
CA ASP A 171 1.31 -11.21 4.35
C ASP A 171 2.31 -10.60 3.34
N PRO A 172 3.17 -9.64 3.74
CA PRO A 172 4.21 -9.09 2.86
C PRO A 172 5.18 -10.14 2.30
N PHE A 173 5.33 -11.30 2.98
CA PHE A 173 6.10 -12.44 2.47
C PHE A 173 5.24 -13.51 1.78
N ASP A 174 3.98 -13.21 1.45
CA ASP A 174 3.20 -14.12 0.59
C ASP A 174 4.00 -14.42 -0.69
N PRO A 175 4.20 -15.71 -1.04
CA PRO A 175 5.03 -16.09 -2.20
C PRO A 175 4.61 -15.42 -3.50
N ARG A 176 3.32 -15.11 -3.68
CA ARG A 176 2.79 -14.46 -4.89
C ARG A 176 3.17 -12.98 -4.94
N LEU A 177 3.19 -12.29 -3.78
CA LEU A 177 3.62 -10.90 -3.68
C LEU A 177 5.12 -10.81 -3.92
N VAL A 178 5.91 -11.65 -3.23
CA VAL A 178 7.36 -11.70 -3.42
C VAL A 178 7.72 -12.04 -4.86
N ALA A 179 7.08 -13.06 -5.46
CA ALA A 179 7.31 -13.42 -6.86
C ALA A 179 6.93 -12.30 -7.84
N CYS A 180 5.87 -11.53 -7.54
CA CYS A 180 5.49 -10.36 -8.34
C CYS A 180 6.62 -9.31 -8.32
N ILE A 181 7.12 -8.95 -7.13
CA ILE A 181 8.25 -8.02 -6.98
C ILE A 181 9.50 -8.54 -7.70
N GLU A 182 9.88 -9.79 -7.48
CA GLU A 182 11.09 -10.40 -8.07
C GLU A 182 11.01 -10.48 -9.60
N ARG A 183 9.83 -10.70 -10.16
CA ARG A 183 9.61 -10.67 -11.62
C ARG A 183 9.84 -9.27 -12.17
N GLU A 184 9.28 -8.25 -11.54
CA GLU A 184 9.43 -6.86 -11.99
C GLU A 184 10.86 -6.34 -11.83
N LEU A 185 11.57 -6.74 -10.79
CA LEU A 185 12.99 -6.40 -10.61
C LEU A 185 13.89 -6.98 -11.70
N LYS A 186 13.51 -8.12 -12.30
CA LYS A 186 14.23 -8.75 -13.42
C LYS A 186 13.84 -8.15 -14.77
N ALA A 187 12.71 -7.46 -14.86
CA ALA A 187 12.26 -6.83 -16.10
C ALA A 187 13.25 -5.71 -16.50
N PRO A 188 13.55 -5.55 -17.79
CA PRO A 188 14.37 -4.44 -18.24
C PRO A 188 13.66 -3.12 -17.95
N PRO A 189 14.40 -2.03 -17.63
CA PRO A 189 13.81 -0.71 -17.54
C PRO A 189 13.21 -0.34 -18.90
N THR A 190 12.10 0.39 -18.88
CA THR A 190 11.45 0.85 -20.10
C THR A 190 12.37 1.81 -20.84
N LYS A 191 12.50 1.67 -22.15
CA LYS A 191 13.37 2.53 -22.98
C LYS A 191 13.03 4.04 -22.91
N GLU A 192 11.83 4.37 -22.47
CA GLU A 192 11.38 5.75 -22.26
C GLU A 192 12.01 6.42 -21.02
N PHE A 193 12.71 5.66 -20.17
CA PHE A 193 13.33 6.14 -18.94
C PHE A 193 14.87 6.00 -18.93
N LEU A 194 15.46 5.69 -20.09
CA LEU A 194 16.89 5.72 -20.37
C LEU A 194 17.24 6.98 -21.17
#